data_c6b9ff5f85e0048f3d4ebd2ee81fc571
#
_entry.id   c6b9ff5f85e0048f3d4ebd2ee81fc571
#
_cell.length_a   1.000
_cell.length_b   1.000
_cell.length_c   1.000
_cell.angle_alpha   90.00
_cell.angle_beta   90.00
_cell.angle_gamma   90.00
#
_symmetry.space_group_name_H-M   'P 1'
#
loop_
_entity.id
_entity.type
_entity.pdbx_description
1 polymer ?
#
loop_
_entity_poly.entity_id
_entity_poly.type
_entity_poly.pdbx_seq_one_letter_code
_entity_poly.pdbx_strand_id
1 'polypeptide(L)'
;MADRMKNDALAEGIALYKKADYAASLAFFLSLPDDTGLENDELAYYIGLCYTKLERYEDALLYLEQVVTAGQDVARVLQCRFVLAIVYTLSGHDKLAEFELQKLLEADYQPAAVYAALAYNAWLQHDTELSISYYKRALKIDPDNPTALNGMGYVLASENRDLRTALSYCKRALDKSPRSAACLDSVGWVYYKLGLHRDAQRYLNQARELMPDNAEIQEHIRLAQVG
;
A
#
# COMPACT_ATOMS: atom_id res chain seq x y z
N MET A 1 12.66 -23.06 -28.24
CA MET A 1 13.65 -23.28 -27.15
C MET A 1 13.84 -22.02 -26.34
N ALA A 2 14.03 -20.84 -26.95
CA ALA A 2 14.21 -19.56 -26.25
C ALA A 2 13.03 -19.18 -25.32
N ASP A 3 11.76 -19.28 -25.77
CA ASP A 3 10.59 -18.98 -24.95
C ASP A 3 10.44 -19.87 -23.70
N ARG A 4 10.92 -21.10 -23.78
CA ARG A 4 10.89 -22.01 -22.63
C ARG A 4 11.95 -21.66 -21.60
N MET A 5 13.14 -21.26 -22.04
CA MET A 5 14.22 -20.77 -21.15
C MET A 5 13.83 -19.43 -20.51
N LYS A 6 13.18 -18.54 -21.26
CA LYS A 6 12.64 -17.25 -20.76
C LYS A 6 11.62 -17.47 -19.63
N ASN A 7 10.64 -18.35 -19.85
CA ASN A 7 9.62 -18.66 -18.84
C ASN A 7 10.22 -19.37 -17.61
N ASP A 8 11.21 -20.25 -17.79
CA ASP A 8 11.87 -20.95 -16.67
C ASP A 8 12.71 -19.97 -15.82
N ALA A 9 13.41 -19.01 -16.46
CA ALA A 9 14.21 -18.00 -15.77
C ALA A 9 13.37 -17.07 -14.89
N LEU A 10 12.21 -16.62 -15.37
CA LEU A 10 11.30 -15.80 -14.56
C LEU A 10 10.62 -16.58 -13.43
N ALA A 11 10.26 -17.84 -13.72
CA ALA A 11 9.49 -18.66 -12.79
C ALA A 11 10.17 -18.84 -11.42
N GLU A 12 11.50 -19.02 -11.41
CA GLU A 12 12.26 -19.19 -10.17
C GLU A 12 12.27 -17.89 -9.32
N GLY A 13 12.62 -16.76 -9.93
CA GLY A 13 12.60 -15.47 -9.27
C GLY A 13 11.21 -15.08 -8.74
N ILE A 14 10.16 -15.33 -9.53
CA ILE A 14 8.77 -15.11 -9.14
C ILE A 14 8.36 -16.03 -7.98
N ALA A 15 8.82 -17.29 -7.99
CA ALA A 15 8.55 -18.22 -6.91
C ALA A 15 9.17 -17.77 -5.57
N LEU A 16 10.38 -17.23 -5.61
CA LEU A 16 11.03 -16.62 -4.44
C LEU A 16 10.24 -15.40 -3.95
N TYR A 17 9.83 -14.51 -4.86
CA TYR A 17 9.00 -13.35 -4.54
C TYR A 17 7.68 -13.75 -3.86
N LYS A 18 7.00 -14.77 -4.39
CA LYS A 18 5.73 -15.29 -3.82
C LYS A 18 5.90 -15.90 -2.44
N LYS A 19 7.10 -16.42 -2.12
CA LYS A 19 7.45 -16.91 -0.78
C LYS A 19 7.85 -15.79 0.18
N ALA A 20 7.76 -14.54 -0.24
CA ALA A 20 8.22 -13.34 0.48
C ALA A 20 9.74 -13.32 0.75
N ASP A 21 10.54 -14.12 0.04
CA ASP A 21 12.00 -14.05 0.04
C ASP A 21 12.47 -13.04 -1.00
N TYR A 22 12.22 -11.76 -0.70
CA TYR A 22 12.46 -10.66 -1.63
C TYR A 22 13.95 -10.43 -1.89
N ALA A 23 14.81 -10.70 -0.92
CA ALA A 23 16.25 -10.56 -1.07
C ALA A 23 16.82 -11.62 -2.02
N ALA A 24 16.43 -12.89 -1.86
CA ALA A 24 16.84 -13.95 -2.76
C ALA A 24 16.25 -13.75 -4.16
N SER A 25 14.99 -13.31 -4.27
CA SER A 25 14.36 -12.98 -5.56
C SER A 25 15.11 -11.87 -6.28
N LEU A 26 15.47 -10.79 -5.58
CA LEU A 26 16.26 -9.69 -6.14
C LEU A 26 17.63 -10.15 -6.61
N ALA A 27 18.35 -10.88 -5.77
CA ALA A 27 19.68 -11.41 -6.12
C ALA A 27 19.61 -12.32 -7.36
N PHE A 28 18.57 -13.14 -7.44
CA PHE A 28 18.31 -14.00 -8.59
C PHE A 28 18.11 -13.15 -9.87
N PHE A 29 17.20 -12.19 -9.89
CA PHE A 29 16.94 -11.35 -11.06
C PHE A 29 18.17 -10.54 -11.48
N LEU A 30 18.96 -10.02 -10.54
CA LEU A 30 20.21 -9.28 -10.84
C LEU A 30 21.33 -10.19 -11.35
N SER A 31 21.27 -11.50 -11.14
CA SER A 31 22.27 -12.46 -11.61
C SER A 31 21.96 -13.04 -13.01
N LEU A 32 20.79 -12.72 -13.58
CA LEU A 32 20.42 -13.23 -14.88
C LEU A 32 21.34 -12.67 -15.98
N PRO A 33 21.82 -13.51 -16.91
CA PRO A 33 22.62 -13.06 -18.04
C PRO A 33 21.81 -12.17 -19.00
N ASP A 34 22.46 -11.25 -19.69
CA ASP A 34 21.84 -10.33 -20.65
C ASP A 34 21.20 -11.07 -21.84
N ASP A 35 21.64 -12.30 -22.12
CA ASP A 35 21.19 -13.13 -23.25
C ASP A 35 19.97 -14.02 -22.93
N THR A 36 19.30 -13.82 -21.80
CA THR A 36 18.11 -14.60 -21.40
C THR A 36 16.93 -14.42 -22.34
N GLY A 37 16.96 -13.43 -23.25
CA GLY A 37 15.84 -13.08 -24.13
C GLY A 37 14.66 -12.44 -23.39
N LEU A 38 14.83 -12.06 -22.13
CA LEU A 38 13.86 -11.26 -21.37
C LEU A 38 13.83 -9.84 -21.91
N GLU A 39 12.64 -9.24 -21.94
CA GLU A 39 12.51 -7.82 -22.20
C GLU A 39 13.00 -7.04 -20.99
N ASN A 40 13.74 -5.97 -21.25
CA ASN A 40 14.33 -5.15 -20.16
C ASN A 40 13.27 -4.59 -19.22
N ASP A 41 12.07 -4.26 -19.71
CA ASP A 41 10.96 -3.76 -18.91
C ASP A 41 10.33 -4.83 -18.03
N GLU A 42 10.32 -6.10 -18.48
CA GLU A 42 9.83 -7.23 -17.69
C GLU A 42 10.75 -7.52 -16.49
N LEU A 43 12.06 -7.54 -16.73
CA LEU A 43 13.05 -7.72 -15.68
C LEU A 43 13.04 -6.54 -14.70
N ALA A 44 13.02 -5.31 -15.21
CA ALA A 44 12.93 -4.09 -14.41
C ALA A 44 11.69 -4.07 -13.52
N TYR A 45 10.55 -4.56 -14.01
CA TYR A 45 9.32 -4.68 -13.23
C TYR A 45 9.53 -5.52 -11.96
N TYR A 46 10.06 -6.74 -12.09
CA TYR A 46 10.26 -7.62 -10.92
C TYR A 46 11.34 -7.11 -9.98
N ILE A 47 12.42 -6.54 -10.49
CA ILE A 47 13.47 -5.89 -9.69
C ILE A 47 12.87 -4.74 -8.89
N GLY A 48 12.09 -3.87 -9.53
CA GLY A 48 11.41 -2.75 -8.88
C GLY A 48 10.45 -3.19 -7.79
N LEU A 49 9.69 -4.28 -8.03
CA LEU A 49 8.83 -4.89 -7.01
C LEU A 49 9.63 -5.43 -5.80
N CYS A 50 10.76 -6.09 -6.04
CA CYS A 50 11.63 -6.59 -4.97
C CYS A 50 12.18 -5.44 -4.12
N TYR A 51 12.69 -4.38 -4.75
CA TYR A 51 13.18 -3.20 -4.05
C TYR A 51 12.08 -2.52 -3.24
N THR A 52 10.86 -2.41 -3.79
CA THR A 52 9.69 -1.88 -3.06
C THR A 52 9.42 -2.67 -1.78
N LYS A 53 9.48 -4.02 -1.85
CA LYS A 53 9.26 -4.89 -0.69
C LYS A 53 10.40 -4.87 0.33
N LEU A 54 11.59 -4.53 -0.10
CA LEU A 54 12.77 -4.33 0.75
C LEU A 54 12.89 -2.90 1.29
N GLU A 55 11.90 -2.06 1.04
CA GLU A 55 11.83 -0.64 1.44
C GLU A 55 12.99 0.20 0.89
N ARG A 56 13.65 -0.27 -0.18
CA ARG A 56 14.69 0.44 -0.91
C ARG A 56 14.04 1.29 -2.00
N TYR A 57 13.38 2.35 -1.58
CA TYR A 57 12.48 3.12 -2.45
C TYR A 57 13.20 3.83 -3.60
N GLU A 58 14.38 4.39 -3.38
CA GLU A 58 15.17 5.05 -4.45
C GLU A 58 15.54 4.07 -5.56
N ASP A 59 15.97 2.87 -5.20
CA ASP A 59 16.28 1.82 -6.17
C ASP A 59 14.99 1.34 -6.87
N ALA A 60 13.88 1.22 -6.14
CA ALA A 60 12.61 0.82 -6.73
C ALA A 60 12.13 1.83 -7.79
N LEU A 61 12.24 3.14 -7.51
CA LEU A 61 11.87 4.20 -8.45
C LEU A 61 12.63 4.08 -9.76
N LEU A 62 13.97 3.87 -9.72
CA LEU A 62 14.80 3.74 -10.90
C LEU A 62 14.28 2.69 -11.88
N TYR A 63 13.93 1.50 -11.38
CA TYR A 63 13.46 0.39 -12.21
C TYR A 63 11.99 0.54 -12.62
N LEU A 64 11.12 1.00 -11.73
CA LEU A 64 9.70 1.16 -12.03
C LEU A 64 9.45 2.30 -13.03
N GLU A 65 10.18 3.42 -12.93
CA GLU A 65 10.13 4.51 -13.89
C GLU A 65 10.59 4.08 -15.29
N GLN A 66 11.59 3.22 -15.37
CA GLN A 66 12.03 2.63 -16.64
C GLN A 66 10.87 1.87 -17.31
N VAL A 67 10.12 1.07 -16.57
CA VAL A 67 8.95 0.33 -17.11
C VAL A 67 7.87 1.28 -17.60
N VAL A 68 7.57 2.32 -16.83
CA VAL A 68 6.52 3.28 -17.19
C VAL A 68 6.89 4.09 -18.43
N THR A 69 8.20 4.35 -18.63
CA THR A 69 8.70 5.18 -19.74
C THR A 69 8.89 4.38 -21.02
N ALA A 70 9.38 3.15 -20.95
CA ALA A 70 9.80 2.34 -22.09
C ALA A 70 8.96 1.07 -22.30
N GLY A 71 8.14 0.68 -21.34
CA GLY A 71 7.36 -0.55 -21.38
C GLY A 71 6.29 -0.53 -22.48
N GLN A 72 6.17 -1.65 -23.18
CA GLN A 72 5.19 -1.83 -24.27
C GLN A 72 3.94 -2.57 -23.81
N ASP A 73 4.03 -3.35 -22.72
CA ASP A 73 2.90 -4.03 -22.11
C ASP A 73 2.09 -3.04 -21.28
N VAL A 74 0.94 -2.64 -21.81
CA VAL A 74 0.03 -1.67 -21.17
C VAL A 74 -0.40 -2.12 -19.78
N ALA A 75 -0.69 -3.42 -19.58
CA ALA A 75 -1.13 -3.93 -18.30
C ALA A 75 -0.01 -3.80 -17.25
N ARG A 76 1.23 -4.12 -17.63
CA ARG A 76 2.43 -3.99 -16.78
C ARG A 76 2.71 -2.53 -16.46
N VAL A 77 2.62 -1.64 -17.44
CA VAL A 77 2.78 -0.19 -17.25
C VAL A 77 1.76 0.35 -16.24
N LEU A 78 0.48 -0.02 -16.34
CA LEU A 78 -0.55 0.41 -15.39
C LEU A 78 -0.29 -0.12 -13.97
N GLN A 79 0.15 -1.39 -13.86
CA GLN A 79 0.55 -1.95 -12.56
C GLN A 79 1.76 -1.21 -11.97
N CYS A 80 2.76 -0.90 -12.80
CA CYS A 80 3.93 -0.11 -12.38
C CYS A 80 3.55 1.28 -11.90
N ARG A 81 2.67 2.00 -12.62
CA ARG A 81 2.17 3.31 -12.17
C ARG A 81 1.54 3.23 -10.78
N PHE A 82 0.76 2.18 -10.53
CA PHE A 82 0.16 2.00 -9.20
C PHE A 82 1.22 1.75 -8.12
N VAL A 83 2.23 0.92 -8.40
CA VAL A 83 3.34 0.68 -7.47
C VAL A 83 4.18 1.94 -7.27
N LEU A 84 4.47 2.69 -8.35
CA LEU A 84 5.16 3.99 -8.27
C LEU A 84 4.41 4.96 -7.36
N ALA A 85 3.10 5.08 -7.52
CA ALA A 85 2.30 5.94 -6.65
C ALA A 85 2.44 5.58 -5.17
N ILE A 86 2.44 4.28 -4.85
CA ILE A 86 2.68 3.81 -3.47
C ILE A 86 4.08 4.18 -3.01
N VAL A 87 5.11 3.93 -3.82
CA VAL A 87 6.51 4.24 -3.48
C VAL A 87 6.70 5.74 -3.29
N TYR A 88 6.15 6.58 -4.17
CA TYR A 88 6.18 8.04 -4.01
C TYR A 88 5.50 8.50 -2.72
N THR A 89 4.33 7.91 -2.37
CA THR A 89 3.66 8.22 -1.10
C THR A 89 4.53 7.86 0.10
N LEU A 90 5.14 6.66 0.10
CA LEU A 90 6.00 6.19 1.19
C LEU A 90 7.31 6.99 1.30
N SER A 91 7.74 7.63 0.20
CA SER A 91 8.92 8.49 0.14
C SER A 91 8.60 9.98 0.38
N GLY A 92 7.34 10.33 0.68
CA GLY A 92 6.90 11.72 0.92
C GLY A 92 6.80 12.57 -0.35
N HIS A 93 6.70 11.96 -1.53
CA HIS A 93 6.55 12.65 -2.82
C HIS A 93 5.07 12.69 -3.27
N ASP A 94 4.20 13.25 -2.43
CA ASP A 94 2.75 13.17 -2.58
C ASP A 94 2.22 13.67 -3.93
N LYS A 95 2.83 14.71 -4.51
CA LYS A 95 2.43 15.24 -5.83
C LYS A 95 2.77 14.29 -6.98
N LEU A 96 3.88 13.56 -6.89
CA LEU A 96 4.23 12.54 -7.88
C LEU A 96 3.32 11.32 -7.72
N ALA A 97 2.98 10.93 -6.49
CA ALA A 97 2.01 9.89 -6.22
C ALA A 97 0.65 10.23 -6.85
N GLU A 98 0.16 11.45 -6.62
CA GLU A 98 -1.08 11.93 -7.21
C GLU A 98 -1.06 11.91 -8.73
N PHE A 99 0.03 12.38 -9.34
CA PHE A 99 0.21 12.36 -10.81
C PHE A 99 0.07 10.94 -11.36
N GLU A 100 0.75 9.96 -10.79
CA GLU A 100 0.67 8.57 -11.27
C GLU A 100 -0.73 7.97 -11.07
N LEU A 101 -1.40 8.27 -9.96
CA LEU A 101 -2.78 7.84 -9.72
C LEU A 101 -3.77 8.48 -10.70
N GLN A 102 -3.61 9.75 -11.05
CA GLN A 102 -4.44 10.41 -12.06
C GLN A 102 -4.23 9.80 -13.46
N LYS A 103 -2.99 9.46 -13.82
CA LYS A 103 -2.70 8.75 -15.07
C LYS A 103 -3.39 7.38 -15.15
N LEU A 104 -3.56 6.68 -14.04
CA LEU A 104 -4.36 5.46 -13.99
C LEU A 104 -5.84 5.72 -14.28
N LEU A 105 -6.41 6.77 -13.69
CA LEU A 105 -7.81 7.15 -13.96
C LEU A 105 -8.02 7.59 -15.42
N GLU A 106 -7.09 8.34 -15.99
CA GLU A 106 -7.12 8.75 -17.42
C GLU A 106 -7.09 7.53 -18.36
N ALA A 107 -6.41 6.45 -17.96
CA ALA A 107 -6.35 5.18 -18.69
C ALA A 107 -7.55 4.26 -18.42
N ASP A 108 -8.58 4.75 -17.75
CA ASP A 108 -9.75 3.97 -17.29
C ASP A 108 -9.40 2.78 -16.38
N TYR A 109 -8.22 2.82 -15.75
CA TYR A 109 -7.81 1.84 -14.76
C TYR A 109 -8.26 2.30 -13.37
N GLN A 110 -9.44 1.86 -12.95
CA GLN A 110 -10.17 2.38 -11.79
C GLN A 110 -10.51 1.33 -10.71
N PRO A 111 -9.58 0.44 -10.31
CA PRO A 111 -9.87 -0.47 -9.20
C PRO A 111 -10.03 0.28 -7.87
N ALA A 112 -10.74 -0.33 -6.92
CA ALA A 112 -10.94 0.23 -5.58
C ALA A 112 -9.63 0.66 -4.91
N ALA A 113 -8.53 -0.06 -5.15
CA ALA A 113 -7.21 0.23 -4.61
C ALA A 113 -6.66 1.60 -5.07
N VAL A 114 -6.91 2.00 -6.33
CA VAL A 114 -6.49 3.32 -6.84
C VAL A 114 -7.22 4.43 -6.11
N TYR A 115 -8.53 4.31 -5.94
CA TYR A 115 -9.30 5.28 -5.16
C TYR A 115 -8.91 5.31 -3.68
N ALA A 116 -8.59 4.17 -3.08
CA ALA A 116 -8.08 4.12 -1.71
C ALA A 116 -6.71 4.82 -1.58
N ALA A 117 -5.83 4.67 -2.56
CA ALA A 117 -4.54 5.37 -2.60
C ALA A 117 -4.71 6.90 -2.80
N LEU A 118 -5.60 7.32 -3.71
CA LEU A 118 -5.96 8.74 -3.87
C LEU A 118 -6.54 9.34 -2.60
N ALA A 119 -7.39 8.58 -1.90
CA ALA A 119 -7.95 9.02 -0.63
C ALA A 119 -6.88 9.23 0.44
N TYR A 120 -5.93 8.30 0.56
CA TYR A 120 -4.83 8.44 1.51
C TYR A 120 -3.91 9.60 1.13
N ASN A 121 -3.59 9.78 -0.15
CA ASN A 121 -2.79 10.91 -0.63
C ASN A 121 -3.48 12.26 -0.33
N ALA A 122 -4.79 12.38 -0.58
CA ALA A 122 -5.56 13.57 -0.22
C ALA A 122 -5.56 13.85 1.30
N TRP A 123 -5.60 12.78 2.12
CA TRP A 123 -5.48 12.90 3.57
C TRP A 123 -4.12 13.48 4.00
N LEU A 124 -3.03 12.99 3.42
CA LEU A 124 -1.67 13.51 3.68
C LEU A 124 -1.53 14.98 3.28
N GLN A 125 -2.27 15.42 2.25
CA GLN A 125 -2.34 16.81 1.81
C GLN A 125 -3.35 17.65 2.62
N HIS A 126 -3.91 17.13 3.72
CA HIS A 126 -4.90 17.77 4.58
C HIS A 126 -6.24 18.10 3.88
N ASP A 127 -6.56 17.46 2.76
CA ASP A 127 -7.86 17.56 2.10
C ASP A 127 -8.79 16.43 2.56
N THR A 128 -9.35 16.59 3.75
CA THR A 128 -10.23 15.60 4.38
C THR A 128 -11.47 15.29 3.55
N GLU A 129 -12.11 16.29 2.94
CA GLU A 129 -13.34 16.08 2.18
C GLU A 129 -13.07 15.29 0.89
N LEU A 130 -11.99 15.61 0.21
CA LEU A 130 -11.56 14.86 -0.98
C LEU A 130 -11.19 13.43 -0.60
N SER A 131 -10.47 13.22 0.49
CA SER A 131 -10.12 11.90 1.03
C SER A 131 -11.38 11.06 1.28
N ILE A 132 -12.35 11.58 2.00
CA ILE A 132 -13.64 10.90 2.26
C ILE A 132 -14.38 10.59 0.95
N SER A 133 -14.37 11.51 -0.01
CA SER A 133 -14.98 11.31 -1.32
C SER A 133 -14.37 10.12 -2.07
N TYR A 134 -13.04 10.03 -2.10
CA TYR A 134 -12.34 8.93 -2.75
C TYR A 134 -12.54 7.60 -2.02
N TYR A 135 -12.52 7.56 -0.67
CA TYR A 135 -12.84 6.33 0.07
C TYR A 135 -14.26 5.85 -0.22
N LYS A 136 -15.24 6.75 -0.31
CA LYS A 136 -16.62 6.40 -0.71
C LYS A 136 -16.65 5.76 -2.11
N ARG A 137 -15.87 6.28 -3.07
CA ARG A 137 -15.77 5.70 -4.41
C ARG A 137 -15.13 4.31 -4.37
N ALA A 138 -14.03 4.14 -3.62
CA ALA A 138 -13.40 2.84 -3.41
C ALA A 138 -14.39 1.81 -2.84
N LEU A 139 -15.14 2.16 -1.80
CA LEU A 139 -16.12 1.29 -1.15
C LEU A 139 -17.39 1.05 -1.99
N LYS A 140 -17.67 1.92 -2.96
CA LYS A 140 -18.73 1.67 -3.95
C LYS A 140 -18.34 0.59 -4.96
N ILE A 141 -17.03 0.53 -5.33
CA ILE A 141 -16.49 -0.47 -6.26
C ILE A 141 -16.30 -1.81 -5.55
N ASP A 142 -15.68 -1.77 -4.37
CA ASP A 142 -15.43 -2.93 -3.52
C ASP A 142 -15.80 -2.60 -2.07
N PRO A 143 -17.02 -2.97 -1.64
CA PRO A 143 -17.54 -2.67 -0.30
C PRO A 143 -16.74 -3.32 0.84
N ASP A 144 -15.96 -4.35 0.52
CA ASP A 144 -15.14 -5.10 1.47
C ASP A 144 -13.65 -4.85 1.34
N ASN A 145 -13.25 -3.83 0.58
CA ASN A 145 -11.83 -3.46 0.44
C ASN A 145 -11.23 -3.05 1.79
N PRO A 146 -10.28 -3.82 2.34
CA PRO A 146 -9.81 -3.58 3.71
C PRO A 146 -9.05 -2.27 3.85
N THR A 147 -8.31 -1.85 2.83
CA THR A 147 -7.58 -0.57 2.84
C THR A 147 -8.54 0.62 2.86
N ALA A 148 -9.59 0.57 2.02
CA ALA A 148 -10.58 1.63 1.96
C ALA A 148 -11.43 1.69 3.24
N LEU A 149 -11.81 0.53 3.80
CA LEU A 149 -12.52 0.45 5.08
C LEU A 149 -11.66 1.05 6.22
N ASN A 150 -10.40 0.63 6.31
CA ASN A 150 -9.50 1.11 7.36
C ASN A 150 -9.27 2.62 7.23
N GLY A 151 -8.91 3.10 6.05
CA GLY A 151 -8.64 4.51 5.81
C GLY A 151 -9.86 5.39 6.06
N MET A 152 -11.06 4.98 5.60
CA MET A 152 -12.30 5.71 5.89
C MET A 152 -12.56 5.82 7.40
N GLY A 153 -12.42 4.70 8.12
CA GLY A 153 -12.61 4.69 9.57
C GLY A 153 -11.60 5.57 10.31
N TYR A 154 -10.34 5.49 9.91
CA TYR A 154 -9.26 6.29 10.48
C TYR A 154 -9.48 7.79 10.28
N VAL A 155 -9.79 8.23 9.06
CA VAL A 155 -10.04 9.64 8.74
C VAL A 155 -11.23 10.18 9.52
N LEU A 156 -12.35 9.44 9.56
CA LEU A 156 -13.52 9.84 10.34
C LEU A 156 -13.19 10.00 11.84
N ALA A 157 -12.39 9.08 12.39
CA ALA A 157 -11.99 9.13 13.81
C ALA A 157 -11.04 10.30 14.09
N SER A 158 -10.08 10.55 13.23
CA SER A 158 -9.12 11.66 13.37
C SER A 158 -9.82 13.01 13.38
N GLU A 159 -10.87 13.16 12.58
CA GLU A 159 -11.73 14.34 12.52
C GLU A 159 -12.84 14.38 13.58
N ASN A 160 -12.91 13.40 14.49
CA ASN A 160 -14.00 13.24 15.46
C ASN A 160 -15.40 13.20 14.81
N ARG A 161 -15.51 12.64 13.59
CA ARG A 161 -16.76 12.56 12.81
C ARG A 161 -17.32 11.15 12.88
N ASP A 162 -18.56 11.00 13.33
CA ASP A 162 -19.28 9.73 13.42
C ASP A 162 -18.42 8.54 13.86
N LEU A 163 -17.92 8.63 15.10
CA LEU A 163 -17.01 7.64 15.68
C LEU A 163 -17.60 6.21 15.71
N ARG A 164 -18.94 6.07 15.73
CA ARG A 164 -19.59 4.75 15.68
C ARG A 164 -19.43 4.12 14.30
N THR A 165 -19.67 4.88 13.26
CA THR A 165 -19.45 4.44 11.87
C THR A 165 -17.96 4.21 11.61
N ALA A 166 -17.07 5.08 12.14
CA ALA A 166 -15.62 4.89 12.07
C ALA A 166 -15.22 3.53 12.67
N LEU A 167 -15.71 3.19 13.87
CA LEU A 167 -15.43 1.91 14.52
C LEU A 167 -15.94 0.72 13.70
N SER A 168 -17.12 0.84 13.09
CA SER A 168 -17.66 -0.21 12.22
C SER A 168 -16.75 -0.46 11.02
N TYR A 169 -16.29 0.59 10.34
CA TYR A 169 -15.37 0.47 9.21
C TYR A 169 -14.03 -0.17 9.63
N CYS A 170 -13.39 0.32 10.70
CA CYS A 170 -12.12 -0.22 11.17
C CYS A 170 -12.23 -1.68 11.61
N LYS A 171 -13.34 -2.09 12.27
CA LYS A 171 -13.57 -3.48 12.64
C LYS A 171 -13.74 -4.39 11.42
N ARG A 172 -14.53 -3.96 10.43
CA ARG A 172 -14.67 -4.71 9.18
C ARG A 172 -13.32 -4.87 8.45
N ALA A 173 -12.49 -3.83 8.46
CA ALA A 173 -11.14 -3.92 7.90
C ALA A 173 -10.28 -4.95 8.66
N LEU A 174 -10.34 -4.92 10.00
CA LEU A 174 -9.61 -5.87 10.85
C LEU A 174 -10.09 -7.31 10.65
N ASP A 175 -11.41 -7.53 10.48
CA ASP A 175 -11.97 -8.86 10.20
C ASP A 175 -11.41 -9.44 8.87
N LYS A 176 -11.16 -8.58 7.87
CA LYS A 176 -10.54 -8.98 6.59
C LYS A 176 -9.02 -9.16 6.70
N SER A 177 -8.38 -8.43 7.61
CA SER A 177 -6.92 -8.41 7.77
C SER A 177 -6.52 -8.52 9.25
N PRO A 178 -6.75 -9.69 9.91
CA PRO A 178 -6.62 -9.80 11.37
C PRO A 178 -5.22 -9.58 11.95
N ARG A 179 -4.19 -9.66 11.09
CA ARG A 179 -2.78 -9.44 11.47
C ARG A 179 -2.22 -8.14 10.91
N SER A 180 -3.07 -7.18 10.56
CA SER A 180 -2.64 -5.87 10.10
C SER A 180 -2.42 -4.93 11.29
N ALA A 181 -1.18 -4.51 11.51
CA ALA A 181 -0.86 -3.51 12.54
C ALA A 181 -1.64 -2.21 12.32
N ALA A 182 -1.77 -1.75 11.07
CA ALA A 182 -2.54 -0.56 10.74
C ALA A 182 -4.03 -0.68 11.07
N CYS A 183 -4.66 -1.86 10.85
CA CYS A 183 -6.06 -2.06 11.22
C CYS A 183 -6.25 -2.13 12.75
N LEU A 184 -5.32 -2.77 13.46
CA LEU A 184 -5.33 -2.81 14.93
C LEU A 184 -5.15 -1.42 15.51
N ASP A 185 -4.21 -0.65 14.99
CA ASP A 185 -3.97 0.73 15.39
C ASP A 185 -5.20 1.60 15.18
N SER A 186 -5.80 1.57 13.98
CA SER A 186 -7.01 2.34 13.67
C SER A 186 -8.18 1.99 14.59
N VAL A 187 -8.40 0.70 14.91
CA VAL A 187 -9.43 0.30 15.88
C VAL A 187 -9.12 0.88 17.26
N GLY A 188 -7.85 0.79 17.70
CA GLY A 188 -7.41 1.37 18.97
C GLY A 188 -7.58 2.88 19.02
N TRP A 189 -7.23 3.57 17.93
CA TRP A 189 -7.41 5.00 17.80
C TRP A 189 -8.89 5.43 17.90
N VAL A 190 -9.80 4.72 17.22
CA VAL A 190 -11.23 4.99 17.33
C VAL A 190 -11.73 4.77 18.77
N TYR A 191 -11.29 3.71 19.44
CA TYR A 191 -11.65 3.49 20.84
C TYR A 191 -11.14 4.61 21.76
N TYR A 192 -9.91 5.11 21.52
CA TYR A 192 -9.39 6.26 22.24
C TYR A 192 -10.29 7.50 22.03
N LYS A 193 -10.66 7.82 20.79
CA LYS A 193 -11.56 8.92 20.46
C LYS A 193 -12.95 8.78 21.10
N LEU A 194 -13.40 7.56 21.35
CA LEU A 194 -14.65 7.27 22.07
C LEU A 194 -14.50 7.34 23.60
N GLY A 195 -13.32 7.60 24.14
CA GLY A 195 -13.03 7.58 25.57
C GLY A 195 -12.98 6.18 26.21
N LEU A 196 -12.88 5.14 25.38
CA LEU A 196 -12.83 3.74 25.80
C LEU A 196 -11.37 3.26 25.95
N HIS A 197 -10.65 3.87 26.89
CA HIS A 197 -9.20 3.76 27.04
C HIS A 197 -8.69 2.32 27.20
N ARG A 198 -9.42 1.44 27.93
CA ARG A 198 -9.01 0.04 28.09
C ARG A 198 -9.01 -0.73 26.77
N ASP A 199 -10.05 -0.52 25.95
CA ASP A 199 -10.12 -1.14 24.63
C ASP A 199 -9.08 -0.54 23.68
N ALA A 200 -8.88 0.78 23.72
CA ALA A 200 -7.83 1.46 22.96
C ALA A 200 -6.45 0.82 23.24
N GLN A 201 -6.06 0.76 24.52
CA GLN A 201 -4.76 0.17 24.92
C GLN A 201 -4.60 -1.27 24.47
N ARG A 202 -5.66 -2.07 24.54
CA ARG A 202 -5.61 -3.48 24.11
C ARG A 202 -5.26 -3.60 22.62
N TYR A 203 -5.92 -2.83 21.75
CA TYR A 203 -5.69 -2.91 20.31
C TYR A 203 -4.36 -2.25 19.90
N LEU A 204 -4.01 -1.10 20.48
CA LEU A 204 -2.75 -0.40 20.23
C LEU A 204 -1.53 -1.24 20.66
N ASN A 205 -1.62 -1.97 21.77
CA ASN A 205 -0.54 -2.88 22.18
C ASN A 205 -0.37 -4.04 21.19
N GLN A 206 -1.47 -4.61 20.67
CA GLN A 206 -1.38 -5.62 19.62
C GLN A 206 -0.76 -5.08 18.33
N ALA A 207 -1.09 -3.84 17.95
CA ALA A 207 -0.44 -3.17 16.81
C ALA A 207 1.07 -3.02 17.03
N ARG A 208 1.49 -2.58 18.23
CA ARG A 208 2.91 -2.45 18.61
C ARG A 208 3.67 -3.78 18.59
N GLU A 209 3.03 -4.89 18.99
CA GLU A 209 3.65 -6.22 18.91
C GLU A 209 4.02 -6.61 17.48
N LEU A 210 3.25 -6.14 16.48
CA LEU A 210 3.51 -6.38 15.07
C LEU A 210 4.49 -5.38 14.45
N MET A 211 4.49 -4.12 14.91
CA MET A 211 5.33 -3.03 14.41
C MET A 211 5.86 -2.17 15.57
N PRO A 212 6.85 -2.66 16.32
CA PRO A 212 7.32 -2.00 17.56
C PRO A 212 7.92 -0.61 17.33
N ASP A 213 8.53 -0.38 16.18
CA ASP A 213 9.24 0.87 15.86
C ASP A 213 8.37 1.89 15.09
N ASN A 214 7.07 1.59 14.90
CA ASN A 214 6.18 2.53 14.19
C ASN A 214 5.85 3.73 15.07
N ALA A 215 6.25 4.93 14.61
CA ALA A 215 6.11 6.18 15.35
C ALA A 215 4.65 6.57 15.62
N GLU A 216 3.74 6.33 14.67
CA GLU A 216 2.32 6.65 14.80
C GLU A 216 1.66 5.78 15.88
N ILE A 217 1.92 4.47 15.87
CA ILE A 217 1.42 3.53 16.89
C ILE A 217 1.94 3.93 18.28
N GLN A 218 3.21 4.29 18.39
CA GLN A 218 3.80 4.73 19.66
C GLN A 218 3.12 6.01 20.18
N GLU A 219 2.84 6.97 19.29
CA GLU A 219 2.14 8.20 19.66
C GLU A 219 0.69 7.93 20.09
N HIS A 220 -0.05 7.06 19.37
CA HIS A 220 -1.40 6.68 19.77
C HIS A 220 -1.42 6.00 21.15
N ILE A 221 -0.44 5.14 21.44
CA ILE A 221 -0.29 4.51 22.77
C ILE A 221 -0.06 5.58 23.83
N ARG A 222 0.87 6.52 23.58
CA ARG A 222 1.18 7.61 24.51
C ARG A 222 -0.08 8.43 24.85
N LEU A 223 -0.86 8.79 23.84
CA LEU A 223 -2.10 9.54 24.01
C LEU A 223 -3.15 8.74 24.80
N ALA A 224 -3.30 7.44 24.52
CA ALA A 224 -4.26 6.59 25.20
C ALA A 224 -3.90 6.24 26.66
N GLN A 225 -2.66 6.52 27.10
CA GLN A 225 -2.21 6.32 28.50
C GLN A 225 -2.49 7.54 29.39
N VAL A 226 -2.64 8.72 28.82
CA VAL A 226 -2.76 10.01 29.56
C VAL A 226 -4.23 10.36 29.86
N GLY A 227 -5.17 9.71 29.27
CA GLY A 227 -6.61 9.86 29.50
C GLY A 227 -7.19 8.73 30.33
#